data_8abd6472ba39b895d647b4bddc62ed91
#
_entry.id   8abd6472ba39b895d647b4bddc62ed91
#
_cell.length_a   1.000
_cell.length_b   1.000
_cell.length_c   1.000
_cell.angle_alpha   90.00
_cell.angle_beta   90.00
_cell.angle_gamma   90.00
#
_symmetry.space_group_name_H-M   'P 1'
#
loop_
_entity.id
_entity.type
_entity.pdbx_description
1 polymer ?
#
loop_
_entity_poly.entity_id
_entity_poly.type
_entity_poly.pdbx_seq_one_letter_code
_entity_poly.pdbx_strand_id
1 'polypeptide(L)'
;MSRLCGRCGHDGAEADLFCSHCGAALIESDLGRDGGTGSDTMHSSGAIPAYTTGSNLPVGAAVLVVRRGTGEGSQFALAGQRAVAGRSRESELFLDDVTVSRSHAVFERDGSGWTVRDSDSLNGTYVNRHRVTSHQLVHGDEVQIGKYRFVYLIGDGGGASA
;
A
#
# COMPACT_ATOMS: atom_id res chain seq x y z
N MET A 1 -25.09 2.10 21.29
CA MET A 1 -25.47 1.42 20.03
C MET A 1 -24.19 1.14 19.26
N SER A 2 -24.03 -0.06 18.81
CA SER A 2 -22.85 -0.45 18.02
C SER A 2 -23.02 -0.06 16.56
N ARG A 3 -21.93 0.29 15.91
CA ARG A 3 -21.92 0.60 14.46
C ARG A 3 -21.37 -0.56 13.68
N LEU A 4 -22.18 -1.08 12.79
CA LEU A 4 -21.76 -2.11 11.87
C LEU A 4 -20.94 -1.51 10.73
N CYS A 5 -19.75 -2.05 10.52
CA CYS A 5 -18.93 -1.67 9.38
C CYS A 5 -19.61 -2.12 8.08
N GLY A 6 -19.95 -1.17 7.23
CA GLY A 6 -20.58 -1.46 5.93
C GLY A 6 -19.71 -2.28 4.97
N ARG A 7 -18.43 -2.43 5.28
CA ARG A 7 -17.49 -3.15 4.42
C ARG A 7 -17.26 -4.61 4.84
N CYS A 8 -17.13 -4.87 6.14
CA CYS A 8 -16.83 -6.21 6.63
C CYS A 8 -17.86 -6.77 7.62
N GLY A 9 -18.87 -5.99 7.99
CA GLY A 9 -19.88 -6.39 8.96
C GLY A 9 -19.42 -6.47 10.41
N HIS A 10 -18.19 -6.02 10.70
CA HIS A 10 -17.66 -6.03 12.06
C HIS A 10 -18.37 -4.97 12.91
N ASP A 11 -18.71 -5.36 14.13
CA ASP A 11 -19.35 -4.48 15.09
C ASP A 11 -18.30 -3.66 15.83
N GLY A 12 -18.29 -2.37 15.62
CA GLY A 12 -17.37 -1.42 16.24
C GLY A 12 -18.05 -0.59 17.33
N ALA A 13 -17.26 -0.02 18.22
CA ALA A 13 -17.76 0.88 19.24
C ALA A 13 -18.23 2.20 18.60
N GLU A 14 -19.24 2.82 19.21
CA GLU A 14 -19.82 4.07 18.72
C GLU A 14 -18.82 5.23 18.60
N ALA A 15 -17.74 5.16 19.38
CA ALA A 15 -16.68 6.15 19.36
C ALA A 15 -15.59 5.89 18.31
N ASP A 16 -15.62 4.74 17.66
CA ASP A 16 -14.62 4.37 16.67
C ASP A 16 -14.88 5.08 15.35
N LEU A 17 -13.89 5.83 14.89
CA LEU A 17 -13.92 6.49 13.59
C LEU A 17 -13.57 5.54 12.45
N PHE A 18 -12.89 4.44 12.79
CA PHE A 18 -12.44 3.43 11.83
C PHE A 18 -12.74 2.03 12.36
N CYS A 19 -13.08 1.15 11.47
CA CYS A 19 -13.28 -0.25 11.81
C CYS A 19 -11.96 -0.89 12.26
N SER A 20 -11.93 -1.40 13.49
CA SER A 20 -10.76 -2.07 14.05
C SER A 20 -10.38 -3.37 13.32
N HIS A 21 -11.30 -3.90 12.53
CA HIS A 21 -11.09 -5.15 11.81
C HIS A 21 -10.55 -4.94 10.39
N CYS A 22 -11.08 -3.98 9.64
CA CYS A 22 -10.70 -3.77 8.24
C CYS A 22 -10.17 -2.35 7.94
N GLY A 23 -10.13 -1.47 8.94
CA GLY A 23 -9.64 -0.10 8.77
C GLY A 23 -10.57 0.82 7.97
N ALA A 24 -11.76 0.36 7.59
CA ALA A 24 -12.71 1.21 6.88
C ALA A 24 -13.26 2.29 7.80
N ALA A 25 -13.45 3.50 7.28
CA ALA A 25 -14.08 4.57 8.03
C ALA A 25 -15.53 4.19 8.38
N LEU A 26 -15.88 4.34 9.66
CA LEU A 26 -17.21 4.11 10.16
C LEU A 26 -18.07 5.38 10.15
N ILE A 27 -17.64 6.39 9.41
CA ILE A 27 -18.39 7.62 9.26
C ILE A 27 -19.65 7.27 8.48
N GLU A 28 -20.77 7.35 9.15
CA GLU A 28 -22.02 7.41 8.44
C GLU A 28 -22.00 8.64 7.54
N SER A 29 -22.06 8.42 6.26
CA SER A 29 -22.45 9.46 5.32
C SER A 29 -23.91 9.78 5.55
N ASP A 30 -24.23 10.36 6.69
CA ASP A 30 -25.45 11.13 6.82
C ASP A 30 -25.20 12.49 6.19
N LEU A 31 -24.76 12.44 4.96
CA LEU A 31 -24.89 13.57 4.08
C LEU A 31 -26.25 13.43 3.40
N GLY A 32 -27.24 13.85 4.19
CA GLY A 32 -28.46 14.29 3.62
C GLY A 32 -28.16 15.08 2.37
N ARG A 33 -28.67 14.58 1.32
CA ARG A 33 -29.14 15.23 0.13
C ARG A 33 -29.24 16.74 0.30
N ASP A 34 -28.16 17.43 0.10
CA ASP A 34 -28.23 18.80 -0.33
C ASP A 34 -27.24 19.02 -1.43
N GLY A 35 -27.79 19.23 -2.61
CA GLY A 35 -27.09 19.70 -3.76
C GLY A 35 -26.41 21.02 -3.45
N GLY A 36 -25.23 20.95 -2.94
CA GLY A 36 -24.34 22.06 -2.77
C GLY A 36 -23.24 21.96 -3.79
N THR A 37 -23.32 22.81 -4.77
CA THR A 37 -22.26 23.21 -5.66
C THR A 37 -20.90 23.18 -4.98
N GLY A 38 -19.99 22.44 -5.60
CA GLY A 38 -18.65 22.22 -5.16
C GLY A 38 -17.95 23.43 -4.63
N SER A 39 -17.51 23.33 -3.43
CA SER A 39 -16.38 24.07 -2.96
C SER A 39 -15.22 23.10 -3.00
N ASP A 40 -14.28 23.39 -3.86
CA ASP A 40 -12.98 22.76 -3.86
C ASP A 40 -12.30 23.06 -2.52
N THR A 41 -12.66 22.29 -1.54
CA THR A 41 -11.90 22.29 -0.32
C THR A 41 -10.71 21.39 -0.58
N MET A 42 -9.60 22.00 -0.87
CA MET A 42 -8.32 21.35 -0.88
C MET A 42 -8.04 20.86 0.54
N HIS A 43 -8.58 19.73 0.86
CA HIS A 43 -8.12 18.96 2.00
C HIS A 43 -6.89 18.18 1.54
N SER A 44 -5.76 18.79 1.72
CA SER A 44 -4.49 18.10 1.71
C SER A 44 -4.37 17.26 2.99
N SER A 45 -5.37 16.50 3.30
CA SER A 45 -5.17 15.39 4.21
C SER A 45 -4.89 14.22 3.32
N GLY A 46 -3.69 13.70 3.40
CA GLY A 46 -3.18 12.54 2.72
C GLY A 46 -4.12 11.36 2.46
N ALA A 47 -5.27 11.64 1.91
CA ALA A 47 -6.07 10.67 1.25
C ALA A 47 -5.27 10.24 0.03
N ILE A 48 -4.57 9.14 0.16
CA ILE A 48 -3.95 8.46 -0.96
C ILE A 48 -5.09 8.20 -1.93
N PRO A 49 -5.09 8.81 -3.11
CA PRO A 49 -6.12 8.51 -4.09
C PRO A 49 -6.11 7.01 -4.32
N ALA A 50 -7.27 6.40 -4.31
CA ALA A 50 -7.41 5.00 -4.62
C ALA A 50 -6.94 4.76 -6.06
N TYR A 51 -5.70 4.40 -6.21
CA TYR A 51 -5.16 4.00 -7.50
C TYR A 51 -5.72 2.62 -7.86
N THR A 52 -6.92 2.65 -8.35
CA THR A 52 -7.60 1.44 -8.82
C THR A 52 -7.14 1.06 -10.22
N THR A 53 -5.95 0.87 -10.46
CA THR A 53 -5.35 0.45 -11.74
C THR A 53 -4.26 1.43 -12.13
N GLY A 54 -3.14 0.94 -12.52
CA GLY A 54 -1.91 1.70 -12.79
C GLY A 54 -1.98 2.90 -13.75
N SER A 55 -3.18 3.32 -14.10
CA SER A 55 -3.40 4.36 -15.11
C SER A 55 -3.30 5.80 -14.59
N ASN A 56 -3.27 6.02 -13.29
CA ASN A 56 -3.30 7.37 -12.70
C ASN A 56 -2.10 7.71 -11.83
N LEU A 57 -1.05 6.91 -11.90
CA LEU A 57 0.18 7.23 -11.18
C LEU A 57 0.96 8.31 -11.94
N PRO A 58 1.48 9.32 -11.24
CA PRO A 58 2.39 10.27 -11.87
C PRO A 58 3.61 9.55 -12.48
N VAL A 59 4.17 10.12 -13.51
CA VAL A 59 5.36 9.58 -14.17
C VAL A 59 6.47 9.32 -13.15
N GLY A 60 6.98 8.11 -13.14
CA GLY A 60 8.07 7.71 -12.25
C GLY A 60 7.65 7.46 -10.82
N ALA A 61 6.38 7.63 -10.46
CA ALA A 61 5.88 7.23 -9.15
C ALA A 61 5.73 5.71 -9.11
N ALA A 62 6.22 5.11 -8.03
CA ALA A 62 6.11 3.68 -7.79
C ALA A 62 5.26 3.41 -6.56
N VAL A 63 4.45 2.38 -6.62
CA VAL A 63 3.53 1.98 -5.55
C VAL A 63 3.55 0.47 -5.39
N LEU A 64 3.53 0.03 -4.15
CA LEU A 64 3.29 -1.36 -3.79
C LEU A 64 1.86 -1.51 -3.28
N VAL A 65 1.07 -2.31 -3.94
CA VAL A 65 -0.31 -2.60 -3.56
C VAL A 65 -0.37 -3.93 -2.82
N VAL A 66 -0.91 -3.94 -1.61
CA VAL A 66 -1.09 -5.17 -0.83
C VAL A 66 -2.16 -6.04 -1.48
N ARG A 67 -1.77 -7.18 -1.99
CA ARG A 67 -2.68 -8.17 -2.59
C ARG A 67 -3.07 -9.25 -1.61
N ARG A 68 -2.24 -9.51 -0.63
CA ARG A 68 -2.50 -10.49 0.41
C ARG A 68 -1.76 -10.10 1.69
N GLY A 69 -2.43 -10.22 2.82
CA GLY A 69 -1.91 -9.90 4.13
C GLY A 69 -2.78 -8.88 4.86
N THR A 70 -2.31 -8.41 5.99
CA THR A 70 -3.00 -7.37 6.74
C THR A 70 -3.05 -6.08 5.93
N GLY A 71 -4.20 -5.48 5.81
CA GLY A 71 -4.38 -4.26 5.01
C GLY A 71 -4.47 -4.52 3.51
N GLU A 72 -5.03 -5.66 3.11
CA GLU A 72 -5.28 -5.97 1.70
C GLU A 72 -5.97 -4.82 0.98
N GLY A 73 -5.44 -4.42 -0.16
CA GLY A 73 -5.86 -3.25 -0.91
C GLY A 73 -5.16 -1.95 -0.52
N SER A 74 -4.39 -1.93 0.57
CA SER A 74 -3.56 -0.78 0.93
C SER A 74 -2.43 -0.57 -0.06
N GLN A 75 -2.00 0.68 -0.17
CA GLN A 75 -0.95 1.08 -1.09
C GLN A 75 0.18 1.76 -0.32
N PHE A 76 1.39 1.39 -0.65
CA PHE A 76 2.60 2.03 -0.13
C PHE A 76 3.32 2.72 -1.27
N ALA A 77 3.39 4.03 -1.22
CA ALA A 77 4.17 4.79 -2.18
C ALA A 77 5.67 4.64 -1.89
N LEU A 78 6.43 4.27 -2.91
CA LEU A 78 7.88 4.27 -2.84
C LEU A 78 8.39 5.68 -3.14
N ALA A 79 8.85 6.37 -2.12
CA ALA A 79 9.34 7.74 -2.23
C ALA A 79 10.85 7.81 -1.97
N GLY A 80 11.48 8.87 -2.46
CA GLY A 80 12.91 9.06 -2.30
C GLY A 80 13.74 8.08 -3.12
N GLN A 81 14.88 7.69 -2.60
CA GLN A 81 15.82 6.78 -3.27
C GLN A 81 15.93 5.43 -2.59
N ARG A 82 15.39 5.32 -1.41
CA ARG A 82 15.46 4.10 -0.61
C ARG A 82 14.25 4.02 0.31
N ALA A 83 13.71 2.82 0.45
CA ALA A 83 12.65 2.50 1.40
C ALA A 83 12.92 1.12 2.01
N VAL A 84 12.81 1.02 3.32
CA VAL A 84 12.99 -0.24 4.04
C VAL A 84 11.63 -0.83 4.36
N ALA A 85 11.48 -2.11 4.07
CA ALA A 85 10.30 -2.89 4.45
C ALA A 85 10.66 -3.82 5.60
N GLY A 86 9.87 -3.81 6.65
CA GLY A 86 10.13 -4.67 7.79
C GLY A 86 9.15 -4.49 8.93
N ARG A 87 9.35 -5.28 9.97
CA ARG A 87 8.55 -5.25 11.18
C ARG A 87 8.95 -4.13 12.15
N SER A 88 10.09 -3.48 11.93
CA SER A 88 10.49 -2.32 12.70
C SER A 88 9.54 -1.15 12.42
N ARG A 89 9.14 -0.43 13.47
CA ARG A 89 8.33 0.79 13.34
C ARG A 89 9.07 1.92 12.61
N GLU A 90 10.37 1.82 12.51
CA GLU A 90 11.21 2.76 11.78
C GLU A 90 11.25 2.47 10.27
N SER A 91 10.67 1.35 9.84
CA SER A 91 10.60 1.00 8.42
C SER A 91 9.57 1.87 7.71
N GLU A 92 9.90 2.37 6.53
CA GLU A 92 8.97 3.13 5.69
C GLU A 92 7.76 2.28 5.28
N LEU A 93 7.99 0.99 5.01
CA LEU A 93 6.95 -0.01 4.86
C LEU A 93 6.88 -0.82 6.16
N PHE A 94 6.12 -0.34 7.10
CA PHE A 94 5.91 -1.05 8.35
C PHE A 94 4.95 -2.23 8.15
N LEU A 95 5.48 -3.44 8.33
CA LEU A 95 4.75 -4.69 8.18
C LEU A 95 4.72 -5.43 9.52
N ASP A 96 3.65 -5.23 10.28
CA ASP A 96 3.50 -5.81 11.61
C ASP A 96 3.07 -7.27 11.53
N ASP A 97 4.03 -8.14 11.29
CA ASP A 97 3.80 -9.57 11.22
C ASP A 97 5.03 -10.37 11.65
N VAL A 98 4.78 -11.48 12.33
CA VAL A 98 5.85 -12.38 12.83
C VAL A 98 6.64 -13.05 11.71
N THR A 99 6.09 -13.16 10.52
CA THR A 99 6.79 -13.73 9.35
C THR A 99 7.72 -12.73 8.68
N VAL A 100 7.69 -11.46 9.11
CA VAL A 100 8.51 -10.39 8.57
C VAL A 100 9.64 -10.08 9.54
N SER A 101 10.87 -10.04 9.04
CA SER A 101 12.04 -9.62 9.81
C SER A 101 11.99 -8.12 10.09
N ARG A 102 12.69 -7.64 11.11
CA ARG A 102 12.73 -6.22 11.49
C ARG A 102 13.15 -5.33 10.33
N SER A 103 14.20 -5.72 9.62
CA SER A 103 14.61 -5.16 8.35
C SER A 103 14.60 -6.31 7.34
N HIS A 104 13.52 -6.45 6.60
CA HIS A 104 13.29 -7.63 5.77
C HIS A 104 13.83 -7.44 4.36
N ALA A 105 13.47 -6.33 3.75
CA ALA A 105 13.89 -5.99 2.41
C ALA A 105 14.09 -4.49 2.26
N VAL A 106 14.90 -4.11 1.31
CA VAL A 106 15.16 -2.72 0.97
C VAL A 106 14.79 -2.51 -0.49
N PHE A 107 14.03 -1.47 -0.74
CA PHE A 107 13.76 -0.97 -2.08
C PHE A 107 14.68 0.19 -2.34
N GLU A 108 15.48 0.10 -3.39
CA GLU A 108 16.43 1.13 -3.78
C GLU A 108 16.09 1.60 -5.19
N ARG A 109 16.11 2.91 -5.38
CA ARG A 109 15.89 3.53 -6.68
C ARG A 109 17.23 3.88 -7.32
N ASP A 110 17.40 3.46 -8.54
CA ASP A 110 18.51 3.84 -9.40
C ASP A 110 17.99 4.49 -10.69
N GLY A 111 18.89 4.79 -11.61
CA GLY A 111 18.52 5.38 -12.91
C GLY A 111 17.63 4.48 -13.79
N SER A 112 17.52 3.21 -13.46
CA SER A 112 16.74 2.21 -14.22
C SER A 112 15.35 1.95 -13.60
N GLY A 113 15.12 2.41 -12.36
CA GLY A 113 13.89 2.15 -11.63
C GLY A 113 14.13 1.68 -10.21
N TRP A 114 13.25 0.84 -9.70
CA TRP A 114 13.33 0.32 -8.34
C TRP A 114 13.84 -1.12 -8.33
N THR A 115 14.73 -1.41 -7.40
CA THR A 115 15.27 -2.73 -7.14
C THR A 115 14.91 -3.13 -5.71
N VAL A 116 14.39 -4.33 -5.53
CA VAL A 116 14.22 -4.93 -4.21
C VAL A 116 15.44 -5.76 -3.85
N ARG A 117 15.91 -5.60 -2.62
CA ARG A 117 17.03 -6.36 -2.09
C ARG A 117 16.65 -6.97 -0.75
N ASP A 118 16.90 -8.26 -0.58
CA ASP A 118 16.72 -8.94 0.70
C ASP A 118 17.80 -8.49 1.70
N SER A 119 17.41 -8.27 2.94
CA SER A 119 18.31 -7.83 4.04
C SER A 119 18.60 -8.97 5.01
N ASP A 120 18.98 -10.12 4.49
CA ASP A 120 19.20 -11.34 5.29
C ASP A 120 17.99 -11.71 6.14
N SER A 121 16.81 -11.63 5.51
CA SER A 121 15.56 -11.98 6.15
C SER A 121 15.49 -13.47 6.48
N LEU A 122 14.78 -13.79 7.58
CA LEU A 122 14.61 -15.17 8.01
C LEU A 122 13.85 -16.01 6.99
N ASN A 123 12.78 -15.46 6.42
CA ASN A 123 11.90 -16.16 5.49
C ASN A 123 12.19 -15.90 4.01
N GLY A 124 13.11 -14.98 3.71
CA GLY A 124 13.45 -14.59 2.35
C GLY A 124 12.49 -13.61 1.72
N THR A 125 12.93 -13.02 0.63
CA THR A 125 12.13 -12.14 -0.24
C THR A 125 11.92 -12.84 -1.58
N TYR A 126 10.70 -12.81 -2.08
CA TYR A 126 10.32 -13.50 -3.31
C TYR A 126 9.79 -12.49 -4.32
N VAL A 127 10.17 -12.64 -5.57
CA VAL A 127 9.59 -11.92 -6.70
C VAL A 127 9.04 -12.94 -7.69
N ASN A 128 7.77 -12.80 -8.03
CA ASN A 128 7.07 -13.75 -8.92
C ASN A 128 7.24 -15.20 -8.47
N ARG A 129 7.17 -15.44 -7.15
CA ARG A 129 7.32 -16.74 -6.49
C ARG A 129 8.74 -17.33 -6.51
N HIS A 130 9.73 -16.57 -6.93
CA HIS A 130 11.13 -16.96 -6.90
C HIS A 130 11.86 -16.20 -5.81
N ARG A 131 12.59 -16.92 -4.95
CA ARG A 131 13.42 -16.30 -3.94
C ARG A 131 14.56 -15.53 -4.61
N VAL A 132 14.71 -14.26 -4.21
CA VAL A 132 15.74 -13.39 -4.77
C VAL A 132 16.55 -12.74 -3.66
N THR A 133 17.83 -12.52 -3.94
CA THR A 133 18.69 -11.68 -3.10
C THR A 133 18.54 -10.23 -3.52
N SER A 134 18.42 -9.99 -4.83
CA SER A 134 18.20 -8.69 -5.42
C SER A 134 17.46 -8.88 -6.75
N HIS A 135 16.51 -8.02 -7.03
CA HIS A 135 15.75 -8.08 -8.28
C HIS A 135 15.29 -6.68 -8.68
N GLN A 136 15.54 -6.32 -9.93
CA GLN A 136 15.01 -5.10 -10.50
C GLN A 136 13.53 -5.27 -10.79
N LEU A 137 12.70 -4.39 -10.20
CA LEU A 137 11.26 -4.48 -10.32
C LEU A 137 10.78 -3.93 -11.65
N VAL A 138 9.83 -4.64 -12.22
CA VAL A 138 9.11 -4.27 -13.43
C VAL A 138 7.63 -4.10 -13.08
N HIS A 139 6.95 -3.22 -13.78
CA HIS A 139 5.52 -3.01 -13.58
C HIS A 139 4.75 -4.35 -13.62
N GLY A 140 3.98 -4.60 -12.58
CA GLY A 140 3.21 -5.84 -12.43
C GLY A 140 3.91 -6.96 -11.67
N ASP A 141 5.17 -6.78 -11.26
CA ASP A 141 5.87 -7.79 -10.46
C ASP A 141 5.19 -8.00 -9.11
N GLU A 142 5.06 -9.25 -8.72
CA GLU A 142 4.58 -9.63 -7.39
C GLU A 142 5.77 -9.79 -6.44
N VAL A 143 5.80 -9.00 -5.38
CA VAL A 143 6.82 -9.09 -4.32
C VAL A 143 6.20 -9.74 -3.09
N GLN A 144 6.82 -10.78 -2.56
CA GLN A 144 6.40 -11.44 -1.35
C GLN A 144 7.40 -11.22 -0.22
N ILE A 145 6.91 -10.66 0.88
CA ILE A 145 7.67 -10.40 2.10
C ILE A 145 6.91 -11.04 3.27
N GLY A 146 7.44 -12.13 3.80
CA GLY A 146 6.71 -12.93 4.78
C GLY A 146 5.37 -13.41 4.22
N LYS A 147 4.28 -13.18 4.93
CA LYS A 147 2.92 -13.50 4.44
C LYS A 147 2.34 -12.45 3.50
N TYR A 148 2.95 -11.28 3.39
CA TYR A 148 2.47 -10.20 2.53
C TYR A 148 2.83 -10.46 1.08
N ARG A 149 1.89 -10.16 0.20
CA ARG A 149 2.12 -10.10 -1.24
C ARG A 149 1.75 -8.73 -1.75
N PHE A 150 2.66 -8.13 -2.48
CA PHE A 150 2.50 -6.81 -3.08
C PHE A 150 2.59 -6.91 -4.58
N VAL A 151 1.87 -6.05 -5.29
CA VAL A 151 2.11 -5.81 -6.70
C VAL A 151 2.81 -4.48 -6.86
N TYR A 152 3.91 -4.48 -7.59
CA TYR A 152 4.66 -3.29 -7.94
C TYR A 152 4.04 -2.62 -9.15
N LEU A 153 3.65 -1.37 -8.99
CA LEU A 153 3.10 -0.55 -10.06
C LEU A 153 3.94 0.71 -10.22
N ILE A 154 4.28 1.04 -11.44
CA ILE A 154 4.98 2.27 -11.76
C ILE A 154 4.12 3.10 -12.71
N GLY A 155 4.05 4.40 -12.47
CA GLY A 155 3.38 5.35 -13.35
C GLY A 155 4.23 5.65 -14.57
N ASP A 156 3.66 5.44 -15.72
CA ASP A 156 4.28 5.73 -17.03
C ASP A 156 3.78 7.04 -17.65
N GLY A 157 3.05 7.82 -16.88
CA GLY A 157 2.51 9.10 -17.33
C GLY A 157 1.20 8.99 -18.09
N GLY A 158 0.54 7.84 -18.01
CA GLY A 158 -0.84 7.68 -18.50
C GLY A 158 -1.03 7.85 -20.00
N GLY A 159 0.03 7.79 -20.77
CA GLY A 159 -0.05 8.06 -22.19
C GLY A 159 0.61 7.04 -23.10
N ALA A 160 1.26 6.08 -22.53
CA ALA A 160 1.95 5.10 -23.36
C ALA A 160 1.05 3.93 -23.66
N SER A 161 0.26 4.07 -24.65
CA SER A 161 -0.10 2.91 -25.44
C SER A 161 1.14 2.50 -26.23
N ALA A 162 1.78 1.52 -25.78
CA ALA A 162 2.73 0.84 -26.65
C ALA A 162 2.00 -0.08 -27.59
#